data_0ded5ba3fcc8cf6682a84b702f076992
#
_entry.id   0ded5ba3fcc8cf6682a84b702f076992
#
_cell.length_a   1.000
_cell.length_b   1.000
_cell.length_c   1.000
_cell.angle_alpha   90.00
_cell.angle_beta   90.00
_cell.angle_gamma   90.00
#
_symmetry.space_group_name_H-M   'P 1'
#
loop_
_entity.id
_entity.type
_entity.pdbx_description
1 polymer ?
#
loop_
_entity_poly.entity_id
_entity_poly.type
_entity_poly.pdbx_seq_one_letter_code
_entity_poly.pdbx_strand_id
1 'polypeptide(L)'
;MKRNIYLLCGIAFLQGMVFYAPVAALCRQAQGITLFQITQIESISLALCILLEVPWGFAAERIGYRKTMIICCSLYFVSKIIFWQAENYGMFLLERILLSIVTAGMSGVDAGMLYVSCDAHDAQRIFGFYHGAGMAGLFAAAVLFAVFIQEDYALAAFLTVVSYAAAMLLSFFLCEVKEQKEEHASISDLFREVRTMFHSRRLLALLLGAALLGEAHQSITVFLNQVSYVQVGLDDRSIGLIYIVSASLGIFALLSSYVSRHLGPCKTMLATALLAALACIVLSFSVSALTAVGSVFVLRMVHGIFQPLQMKLQNKEIKTDNRAAMLSAAALFMEGTAIMTNLCFGWLSQVALSASYMFGAAICMSAFILFAVYFILHGKNA
;
A
#
# COMPACT_ATOMS: atom_id res chain seq x y z
N MET A 1 29.85 4.83 -4.31
CA MET A 1 28.86 3.75 -4.24
C MET A 1 28.27 3.61 -2.83
N LYS A 2 29.03 3.28 -1.77
CA LYS A 2 28.47 3.17 -0.38
C LYS A 2 27.75 4.44 0.12
N ARG A 3 28.16 5.63 -0.32
CA ARG A 3 27.50 6.91 0.04
C ARG A 3 26.02 6.94 -0.38
N ASN A 4 25.68 6.46 -1.58
CA ASN A 4 24.28 6.44 -2.05
C ASN A 4 23.39 5.55 -1.15
N ILE A 5 23.91 4.44 -0.65
CA ILE A 5 23.16 3.54 0.24
C ILE A 5 22.74 4.29 1.52
N TYR A 6 23.68 4.99 2.17
CA TYR A 6 23.35 5.76 3.39
C TYR A 6 22.40 6.92 3.11
N LEU A 7 22.57 7.61 1.97
CA LEU A 7 21.67 8.70 1.58
C LEU A 7 20.27 8.20 1.27
N LEU A 8 20.15 7.08 0.53
CA LEU A 8 18.83 6.47 0.23
C LEU A 8 18.14 5.97 1.50
N CYS A 9 18.86 5.34 2.41
CA CYS A 9 18.31 4.96 3.72
C CYS A 9 17.89 6.18 4.54
N GLY A 10 18.65 7.27 4.53
CA GLY A 10 18.28 8.53 5.17
C GLY A 10 17.05 9.17 4.55
N ILE A 11 16.95 9.18 3.21
CA ILE A 11 15.77 9.65 2.48
C ILE A 11 14.55 8.78 2.84
N ALA A 12 14.68 7.46 2.82
CA ALA A 12 13.60 6.54 3.17
C ALA A 12 13.12 6.76 4.62
N PHE A 13 14.03 6.94 5.57
CA PHE A 13 13.68 7.26 6.96
C PHE A 13 12.89 8.56 7.07
N LEU A 14 13.37 9.63 6.44
CA LEU A 14 12.71 10.94 6.48
C LEU A 14 11.36 10.92 5.75
N GLN A 15 11.25 10.23 4.62
CA GLN A 15 9.97 10.05 3.91
C GLN A 15 9.01 9.13 4.67
N GLY A 16 9.53 8.20 5.47
CA GLY A 16 8.72 7.43 6.42
C GLY A 16 8.13 8.29 7.53
N MET A 17 8.74 9.44 7.89
CA MET A 17 8.26 10.32 8.96
C MET A 17 7.02 11.12 8.52
N VAL A 18 5.90 10.43 8.36
CA VAL A 18 4.58 11.02 8.09
C VAL A 18 3.84 11.15 9.42
N PHE A 19 3.93 12.30 10.06
CA PHE A 19 3.41 12.52 11.41
C PHE A 19 1.89 12.42 11.51
N TYR A 20 1.16 12.79 10.46
CA TYR A 20 -0.30 12.65 10.41
C TYR A 20 -0.79 11.26 9.98
N ALA A 21 0.10 10.30 9.69
CA ALA A 21 -0.31 8.98 9.20
C ALA A 21 -1.35 8.26 10.09
N PRO A 22 -1.25 8.31 11.45
CA PRO A 22 -2.24 7.68 12.32
C PRO A 22 -3.66 8.24 12.16
N VAL A 23 -3.78 9.50 11.75
CA VAL A 23 -5.03 10.28 11.68
C VAL A 23 -5.27 10.89 10.29
N ALA A 24 -4.69 10.32 9.25
CA ALA A 24 -4.73 10.89 7.90
C ALA A 24 -6.14 11.11 7.33
N ALA A 25 -7.09 10.23 7.64
CA ALA A 25 -8.49 10.39 7.25
C ALA A 25 -9.17 11.48 8.10
N LEU A 26 -8.88 11.53 9.41
CA LEU A 26 -9.44 12.53 10.32
C LEU A 26 -8.94 13.95 9.98
N CYS A 27 -7.66 14.11 9.61
CA CYS A 27 -7.13 15.38 9.13
C CYS A 27 -7.92 15.92 7.93
N ARG A 28 -8.26 15.06 6.96
CA ARG A 28 -9.07 15.44 5.81
C ARG A 28 -10.51 15.74 6.18
N GLN A 29 -11.10 14.94 7.09
CA GLN A 29 -12.46 15.16 7.58
C GLN A 29 -12.58 16.46 8.38
N ALA A 30 -11.56 16.85 9.14
CA ALA A 30 -11.51 18.15 9.83
C ALA A 30 -11.61 19.34 8.86
N GLN A 31 -11.19 19.16 7.62
CA GLN A 31 -11.35 20.14 6.51
C GLN A 31 -12.64 19.94 5.69
N GLY A 32 -13.62 19.18 6.21
CA GLY A 32 -14.92 18.95 5.59
C GLY A 32 -14.91 17.92 4.46
N ILE A 33 -13.83 17.16 4.27
CA ILE A 33 -13.76 16.12 3.23
C ILE A 33 -14.47 14.85 3.72
N THR A 34 -15.42 14.37 2.94
CA THR A 34 -16.16 13.14 3.25
C THR A 34 -15.32 11.88 2.99
N LEU A 35 -15.67 10.75 3.61
CA LEU A 35 -15.02 9.46 3.34
C LEU A 35 -15.11 9.06 1.86
N PHE A 36 -16.24 9.34 1.21
CA PHE A 36 -16.40 9.11 -0.23
C PHE A 36 -15.40 9.93 -1.05
N GLN A 37 -15.22 11.20 -0.72
CA GLN A 37 -14.22 12.05 -1.38
C GLN A 37 -12.79 11.55 -1.16
N ILE A 38 -12.48 11.03 0.04
CA ILE A 38 -11.17 10.41 0.33
C ILE A 38 -10.94 9.19 -0.57
N THR A 39 -11.91 8.26 -0.64
CA THR A 39 -11.79 7.07 -1.49
C THR A 39 -11.82 7.40 -2.98
N GLN A 40 -12.53 8.45 -3.38
CA GLN A 40 -12.53 8.96 -4.75
C GLN A 40 -11.15 9.51 -5.15
N ILE A 41 -10.53 10.32 -4.29
CA ILE A 41 -9.16 10.83 -4.47
C ILE A 41 -8.18 9.66 -4.61
N GLU A 42 -8.30 8.63 -3.76
CA GLU A 42 -7.46 7.44 -3.81
C GLU A 42 -7.64 6.67 -5.12
N SER A 43 -8.89 6.48 -5.57
CA SER A 43 -9.21 5.80 -6.83
C SER A 43 -8.64 6.55 -8.05
N ILE A 44 -8.72 7.89 -8.05
CA ILE A 44 -8.10 8.72 -9.10
C ILE A 44 -6.57 8.56 -9.06
N SER A 45 -5.99 8.55 -7.86
CA SER A 45 -4.55 8.34 -7.66
C SER A 45 -4.07 7.00 -8.24
N LEU A 46 -4.77 5.90 -7.94
CA LEU A 46 -4.45 4.58 -8.48
C LEU A 46 -4.54 4.56 -10.01
N ALA A 47 -5.61 5.13 -10.58
CA ALA A 47 -5.75 5.24 -12.04
C ALA A 47 -4.60 6.03 -12.68
N LEU A 48 -4.16 7.11 -12.05
CA LEU A 48 -3.03 7.90 -12.53
C LEU A 48 -1.70 7.15 -12.39
N CYS A 49 -1.47 6.41 -11.30
CA CYS A 49 -0.27 5.56 -11.16
C CYS A 49 -0.18 4.56 -12.30
N ILE A 50 -1.28 3.86 -12.63
CA ILE A 50 -1.35 2.93 -13.77
C ILE A 50 -0.98 3.64 -15.08
N LEU A 51 -1.56 4.80 -15.35
CA LEU A 51 -1.32 5.53 -16.60
C LEU A 51 0.10 6.09 -16.71
N LEU A 52 0.71 6.44 -15.59
CA LEU A 52 2.02 7.08 -15.54
C LEU A 52 3.18 6.08 -15.45
N GLU A 53 2.94 4.82 -15.11
CA GLU A 53 4.00 3.82 -14.92
C GLU A 53 4.87 3.66 -16.17
N VAL A 54 4.25 3.51 -17.34
CA VAL A 54 4.95 3.36 -18.62
C VAL A 54 5.68 4.64 -19.06
N PRO A 55 5.04 5.83 -19.09
CA PRO A 55 5.72 7.09 -19.39
C PRO A 55 6.92 7.38 -18.49
N TRP A 56 6.81 7.09 -17.19
CA TRP A 56 7.90 7.31 -16.25
C TRP A 56 9.07 6.35 -16.44
N GLY A 57 8.81 5.08 -16.80
CA GLY A 57 9.87 4.13 -17.14
C GLY A 57 10.78 4.70 -18.24
N PHE A 58 10.19 5.18 -19.35
CA PHE A 58 10.94 5.83 -20.44
C PHE A 58 11.61 7.15 -20.04
N ALA A 59 10.94 7.94 -19.18
CA ALA A 59 11.52 9.20 -18.72
C ALA A 59 12.73 8.98 -17.81
N ALA A 60 12.65 8.04 -16.88
CA ALA A 60 13.72 7.70 -15.96
C ALA A 60 14.99 7.24 -16.67
N GLU A 61 14.86 6.40 -17.72
CA GLU A 61 15.98 5.97 -18.58
C GLU A 61 16.71 7.14 -19.25
N ARG A 62 15.97 8.16 -19.70
CA ARG A 62 16.55 9.31 -20.38
C ARG A 62 17.12 10.35 -19.43
N ILE A 63 16.49 10.55 -18.28
CA ILE A 63 16.86 11.57 -17.30
C ILE A 63 18.02 11.08 -16.43
N GLY A 64 18.10 9.77 -16.16
CA GLY A 64 19.04 9.12 -15.23
C GLY A 64 18.52 9.08 -13.80
N TYR A 65 18.95 8.07 -13.05
CA TYR A 65 18.43 7.75 -11.71
C TYR A 65 18.56 8.90 -10.70
N ARG A 66 19.73 9.56 -10.65
CA ARG A 66 19.97 10.68 -9.74
C ARG A 66 19.00 11.83 -9.96
N LYS A 67 18.85 12.27 -11.21
CA LYS A 67 17.98 13.41 -11.54
C LYS A 67 16.52 13.07 -11.28
N THR A 68 16.09 11.86 -11.62
CA THR A 68 14.74 11.37 -11.35
C THR A 68 14.46 11.37 -9.84
N MET A 69 15.37 10.88 -9.00
CA MET A 69 15.24 10.92 -7.55
C MET A 69 15.13 12.35 -7.02
N ILE A 70 15.93 13.30 -7.51
CA ILE A 70 15.84 14.71 -7.10
C ILE A 70 14.49 15.31 -7.48
N ILE A 71 14.02 15.08 -8.70
CA ILE A 71 12.71 15.56 -9.17
C ILE A 71 11.60 14.98 -8.30
N CYS A 72 11.59 13.65 -8.08
CA CYS A 72 10.59 12.98 -7.27
C CYS A 72 10.59 13.45 -5.81
N CYS A 73 11.75 13.58 -5.17
CA CYS A 73 11.85 14.10 -3.80
C CYS A 73 11.37 15.56 -3.72
N SER A 74 11.64 16.39 -4.74
CA SER A 74 11.16 17.77 -4.80
C SER A 74 9.64 17.85 -4.97
N LEU A 75 9.06 17.06 -5.86
CA LEU A 75 7.60 16.97 -6.02
C LEU A 75 6.92 16.41 -4.77
N TYR A 76 7.55 15.44 -4.10
CA TYR A 76 7.08 14.93 -2.81
C TYR A 76 7.00 16.04 -1.76
N PHE A 77 8.07 16.83 -1.61
CA PHE A 77 8.10 17.97 -0.71
C PHE A 77 6.98 18.96 -1.02
N VAL A 78 6.81 19.34 -2.29
CA VAL A 78 5.73 20.24 -2.73
C VAL A 78 4.35 19.65 -2.40
N SER A 79 4.13 18.34 -2.61
CA SER A 79 2.88 17.70 -2.25
C SER A 79 2.55 17.82 -0.76
N LYS A 80 3.57 17.74 0.12
CA LYS A 80 3.36 17.89 1.56
C LYS A 80 3.05 19.33 1.98
N ILE A 81 3.60 20.32 1.29
CA ILE A 81 3.20 21.72 1.47
C ILE A 81 1.73 21.91 1.10
N ILE A 82 1.30 21.34 -0.05
CA ILE A 82 -0.09 21.42 -0.47
C ILE A 82 -1.01 20.74 0.54
N PHE A 83 -0.64 19.55 1.04
CA PHE A 83 -1.42 18.86 2.09
C PHE A 83 -1.56 19.71 3.36
N TRP A 84 -0.46 20.33 3.82
CA TRP A 84 -0.47 21.17 5.01
C TRP A 84 -1.38 22.39 4.88
N GLN A 85 -1.49 22.95 3.68
CA GLN A 85 -2.32 24.12 3.39
C GLN A 85 -3.69 23.74 2.80
N ALA A 86 -4.01 22.45 2.70
CA ALA A 86 -5.24 22.01 2.04
C ALA A 86 -6.48 22.27 2.91
N GLU A 87 -7.41 23.05 2.38
CA GLU A 87 -8.68 23.41 3.02
C GLU A 87 -9.90 22.87 2.26
N ASN A 88 -9.69 22.24 1.10
CA ASN A 88 -10.79 21.79 0.24
C ASN A 88 -10.41 20.57 -0.60
N TYR A 89 -11.43 19.94 -1.19
CA TYR A 89 -11.29 18.76 -2.04
C TYR A 89 -10.27 18.92 -3.16
N GLY A 90 -10.26 20.07 -3.85
CA GLY A 90 -9.37 20.30 -4.98
C GLY A 90 -7.90 20.31 -4.58
N MET A 91 -7.56 20.85 -3.42
CA MET A 91 -6.18 20.86 -2.92
C MET A 91 -5.72 19.45 -2.50
N PHE A 92 -6.57 18.66 -1.82
CA PHE A 92 -6.25 17.27 -1.50
C PHE A 92 -6.15 16.40 -2.75
N LEU A 93 -6.97 16.65 -3.77
CA LEU A 93 -6.86 15.97 -5.06
C LEU A 93 -5.55 16.35 -5.77
N LEU A 94 -5.16 17.62 -5.77
CA LEU A 94 -3.90 18.09 -6.35
C LEU A 94 -2.69 17.46 -5.65
N GLU A 95 -2.70 17.43 -4.31
CA GLU A 95 -1.68 16.73 -3.53
C GLU A 95 -1.55 15.27 -3.97
N ARG A 96 -2.69 14.59 -4.12
CA ARG A 96 -2.70 13.18 -4.47
C ARG A 96 -2.28 12.91 -5.91
N ILE A 97 -2.62 13.80 -6.85
CA ILE A 97 -2.12 13.76 -8.23
C ILE A 97 -0.58 13.86 -8.25
N LEU A 98 -0.01 14.81 -7.50
CA LEU A 98 1.45 14.92 -7.39
C LEU A 98 2.08 13.67 -6.78
N LEU A 99 1.44 13.08 -5.75
CA LEU A 99 1.90 11.82 -5.18
C LEU A 99 1.87 10.68 -6.19
N SER A 100 0.84 10.60 -7.03
CA SER A 100 0.76 9.59 -8.10
C SER A 100 1.92 9.71 -9.08
N ILE A 101 2.25 10.95 -9.49
CA ILE A 101 3.40 11.25 -10.35
C ILE A 101 4.70 10.79 -9.69
N VAL A 102 4.88 11.10 -8.41
CA VAL A 102 6.09 10.72 -7.66
C VAL A 102 6.19 9.21 -7.48
N THR A 103 5.10 8.55 -7.10
CA THR A 103 5.08 7.11 -6.85
C THR A 103 5.41 6.33 -8.12
N ALA A 104 4.80 6.72 -9.25
CA ALA A 104 5.14 6.14 -10.56
C ALA A 104 6.60 6.41 -10.95
N GLY A 105 7.12 7.62 -10.67
CA GLY A 105 8.49 8.00 -11.01
C GLY A 105 9.56 7.40 -10.12
N MET A 106 9.25 7.07 -8.87
CA MET A 106 10.17 6.38 -7.96
C MET A 106 10.15 4.87 -8.15
N SER A 107 9.08 4.32 -8.72
CA SER A 107 8.94 2.89 -8.96
C SER A 107 10.12 2.35 -9.77
N GLY A 108 10.92 1.48 -9.15
CA GLY A 108 12.11 0.88 -9.75
C GLY A 108 13.39 1.74 -9.69
N VAL A 109 13.29 3.08 -9.66
CA VAL A 109 14.47 3.98 -9.65
C VAL A 109 15.24 3.90 -8.34
N ASP A 110 14.56 3.94 -7.22
CA ASP A 110 15.14 3.78 -5.89
C ASP A 110 15.79 2.41 -5.70
N ALA A 111 15.06 1.36 -6.08
CA ALA A 111 15.56 -0.02 -6.04
C ALA A 111 16.74 -0.25 -7.00
N GLY A 112 16.65 0.27 -8.24
CA GLY A 112 17.72 0.18 -9.23
C GLY A 112 18.98 0.92 -8.77
N MET A 113 18.83 2.16 -8.26
CA MET A 113 19.93 2.93 -7.72
C MET A 113 20.59 2.26 -6.51
N LEU A 114 19.78 1.65 -5.64
CA LEU A 114 20.26 0.89 -4.48
C LEU A 114 21.04 -0.35 -4.93
N TYR A 115 20.48 -1.12 -5.89
CA TYR A 115 21.08 -2.35 -6.43
C TYR A 115 22.45 -2.09 -7.07
N VAL A 116 22.54 -1.05 -7.93
CA VAL A 116 23.80 -0.69 -8.59
C VAL A 116 24.83 -0.12 -7.60
N SER A 117 24.39 0.41 -6.45
CA SER A 117 25.25 0.96 -5.41
C SER A 117 25.83 -0.07 -4.44
N CYS A 118 25.33 -1.31 -4.46
CA CYS A 118 25.76 -2.40 -3.57
C CYS A 118 26.42 -3.57 -4.33
N ASP A 119 27.14 -4.41 -3.59
CA ASP A 119 27.59 -5.69 -4.12
C ASP A 119 26.40 -6.68 -4.17
N ALA A 120 26.30 -7.49 -5.23
CA ALA A 120 25.19 -8.43 -5.43
C ALA A 120 24.99 -9.39 -4.23
N HIS A 121 26.06 -9.75 -3.53
CA HIS A 121 26.02 -10.61 -2.35
C HIS A 121 25.32 -9.91 -1.15
N ASP A 122 25.44 -8.59 -1.01
CA ASP A 122 24.90 -7.81 0.11
C ASP A 122 23.53 -7.19 -0.22
N ALA A 123 23.04 -7.30 -1.45
CA ALA A 123 21.84 -6.64 -1.93
C ALA A 123 20.61 -6.90 -1.03
N GLN A 124 20.33 -8.16 -0.68
CA GLN A 124 19.20 -8.51 0.19
C GLN A 124 19.27 -7.81 1.55
N ARG A 125 20.45 -7.73 2.16
CA ARG A 125 20.66 -7.06 3.45
C ARG A 125 20.44 -5.55 3.33
N ILE A 126 20.94 -4.95 2.26
CA ILE A 126 20.84 -3.49 2.02
C ILE A 126 19.41 -3.09 1.72
N PHE A 127 18.66 -3.86 0.92
CA PHE A 127 17.22 -3.67 0.74
C PHE A 127 16.46 -3.79 2.07
N GLY A 128 16.84 -4.74 2.92
CA GLY A 128 16.28 -4.86 4.26
C GLY A 128 16.51 -3.60 5.12
N PHE A 129 17.71 -3.01 5.08
CA PHE A 129 18.01 -1.76 5.78
C PHE A 129 17.23 -0.57 5.19
N TYR A 130 17.09 -0.48 3.88
CA TYR A 130 16.34 0.58 3.21
C TYR A 130 14.85 0.56 3.63
N HIS A 131 14.19 -0.58 3.52
CA HIS A 131 12.80 -0.74 3.96
C HIS A 131 12.65 -0.55 5.48
N GLY A 132 13.59 -1.09 6.24
CA GLY A 132 13.64 -0.91 7.70
C GLY A 132 13.78 0.54 8.12
N ALA A 133 14.58 1.35 7.39
CA ALA A 133 14.73 2.77 7.65
C ALA A 133 13.38 3.52 7.45
N GLY A 134 12.64 3.24 6.36
CA GLY A 134 11.32 3.82 6.13
C GLY A 134 10.34 3.47 7.24
N MET A 135 10.30 2.20 7.65
CA MET A 135 9.46 1.77 8.77
C MET A 135 9.87 2.41 10.09
N ALA A 136 11.16 2.55 10.37
CA ALA A 136 11.65 3.22 11.57
C ALA A 136 11.23 4.70 11.61
N GLY A 137 11.26 5.40 10.45
CA GLY A 137 10.74 6.75 10.32
C GLY A 137 9.25 6.84 10.65
N LEU A 138 8.45 5.91 10.10
CA LEU A 138 7.01 5.85 10.37
C LEU A 138 6.71 5.62 11.86
N PHE A 139 7.42 4.69 12.50
CA PHE A 139 7.29 4.43 13.93
C PHE A 139 7.68 5.66 14.78
N ALA A 140 8.82 6.28 14.45
CA ALA A 140 9.27 7.48 15.15
C ALA A 140 8.22 8.60 15.05
N ALA A 141 7.68 8.86 13.86
CA ALA A 141 6.64 9.85 13.65
C ALA A 141 5.34 9.52 14.43
N ALA A 142 4.91 8.26 14.41
CA ALA A 142 3.71 7.83 15.15
C ALA A 142 3.88 7.96 16.67
N VAL A 143 5.05 7.65 17.22
CA VAL A 143 5.36 7.86 18.64
C VAL A 143 5.33 9.36 18.99
N LEU A 144 5.98 10.19 18.17
CA LEU A 144 5.99 11.64 18.39
C LEU A 144 4.58 12.23 18.28
N PHE A 145 3.76 11.74 17.35
CA PHE A 145 2.36 12.12 17.25
C PHE A 145 1.60 11.77 18.53
N ALA A 146 1.65 10.52 18.97
CA ALA A 146 0.89 10.06 20.13
C ALA A 146 1.31 10.72 21.47
N VAL A 147 2.58 11.15 21.59
CA VAL A 147 3.09 11.71 22.86
C VAL A 147 3.01 13.23 22.90
N PHE A 148 3.31 13.92 21.78
CA PHE A 148 3.55 15.36 21.78
C PHE A 148 2.58 16.17 20.91
N ILE A 149 2.06 15.59 19.82
CA ILE A 149 1.29 16.36 18.83
C ILE A 149 -0.21 16.21 19.05
N GLN A 150 -0.68 14.96 19.18
CA GLN A 150 -2.07 14.58 19.45
C GLN A 150 -3.07 15.28 18.50
N GLU A 151 -3.89 16.21 19.01
CA GLU A 151 -4.99 16.85 18.26
C GLU A 151 -4.53 17.96 17.31
N ASP A 152 -3.25 18.34 17.31
CA ASP A 152 -2.73 19.40 16.44
C ASP A 152 -2.38 18.84 15.04
N TYR A 153 -3.40 18.68 14.21
CA TYR A 153 -3.24 18.18 12.83
C TYR A 153 -2.39 19.12 11.96
N ALA A 154 -2.43 20.44 12.22
CA ALA A 154 -1.65 21.42 11.49
C ALA A 154 -0.15 21.25 11.79
N LEU A 155 0.20 21.05 13.06
CA LEU A 155 1.57 20.75 13.47
C LEU A 155 2.05 19.41 12.89
N ALA A 156 1.22 18.36 12.92
CA ALA A 156 1.55 17.07 12.33
C ALA A 156 1.85 17.18 10.82
N ALA A 157 1.02 17.91 10.10
CA ALA A 157 1.23 18.18 8.67
C ALA A 157 2.50 19.00 8.44
N PHE A 158 2.74 20.07 9.22
CA PHE A 158 3.94 20.90 9.12
C PHE A 158 5.24 20.11 9.40
N LEU A 159 5.28 19.29 10.46
CA LEU A 159 6.45 18.45 10.74
C LEU A 159 6.73 17.45 9.64
N THR A 160 5.68 16.96 8.96
CA THR A 160 5.84 16.14 7.76
C THR A 160 6.48 16.95 6.61
N VAL A 161 6.08 18.20 6.41
CA VAL A 161 6.75 19.10 5.43
C VAL A 161 8.24 19.25 5.74
N VAL A 162 8.60 19.48 7.01
CA VAL A 162 10.00 19.62 7.45
C VAL A 162 10.81 18.35 7.15
N SER A 163 10.25 17.18 7.44
CA SER A 163 10.90 15.91 7.16
C SER A 163 11.14 15.69 5.67
N TYR A 164 10.14 16.00 4.83
CA TYR A 164 10.25 15.87 3.38
C TYR A 164 11.18 16.93 2.76
N ALA A 165 11.26 18.13 3.34
CA ALA A 165 12.27 19.12 2.99
C ALA A 165 13.69 18.59 3.22
N ALA A 166 13.94 17.97 4.37
CA ALA A 166 15.21 17.35 4.68
C ALA A 166 15.53 16.19 3.71
N ALA A 167 14.53 15.35 3.37
CA ALA A 167 14.69 14.28 2.38
C ALA A 167 15.05 14.84 0.99
N MET A 168 14.38 15.92 0.55
CA MET A 168 14.70 16.62 -0.68
C MET A 168 16.14 17.14 -0.66
N LEU A 169 16.56 17.80 0.41
CA LEU A 169 17.94 18.30 0.53
C LEU A 169 18.96 17.17 0.48
N LEU A 170 18.71 16.02 1.12
CA LEU A 170 19.58 14.86 1.03
C LEU A 170 19.69 14.30 -0.40
N SER A 171 18.62 14.39 -1.20
CA SER A 171 18.62 13.87 -2.57
C SER A 171 19.61 14.59 -3.48
N PHE A 172 19.91 15.87 -3.26
CA PHE A 172 20.92 16.62 -4.03
C PHE A 172 22.34 16.07 -3.87
N PHE A 173 22.62 15.38 -2.76
CA PHE A 173 23.92 14.78 -2.49
C PHE A 173 24.08 13.37 -3.08
N LEU A 174 23.07 12.81 -3.73
CA LEU A 174 23.16 11.54 -4.44
C LEU A 174 24.19 11.64 -5.58
N CYS A 175 24.92 10.56 -5.80
CA CYS A 175 25.84 10.43 -6.92
C CYS A 175 25.16 9.67 -8.05
N GLU A 176 25.43 10.07 -9.29
CA GLU A 176 24.95 9.33 -10.47
C GLU A 176 25.50 7.91 -10.48
N VAL A 177 24.66 6.97 -10.88
CA VAL A 177 25.03 5.58 -11.09
C VAL A 177 24.79 5.21 -12.55
N LYS A 178 25.62 4.33 -13.11
CA LYS A 178 25.39 3.86 -14.48
C LYS A 178 24.17 2.95 -14.47
N GLU A 179 23.25 3.28 -15.32
CA GLU A 179 22.02 2.52 -15.56
C GLU A 179 22.37 1.11 -16.07
N GLN A 180 21.82 0.08 -15.46
CA GLN A 180 21.70 -1.22 -16.10
C GLN A 180 20.43 -1.14 -16.94
N LYS A 181 20.54 -1.33 -18.26
CA LYS A 181 19.38 -1.44 -19.13
C LYS A 181 18.51 -2.62 -18.66
N GLU A 182 17.42 -2.32 -17.98
CA GLU A 182 16.36 -3.30 -17.78
C GLU A 182 15.56 -3.38 -19.08
N GLU A 183 15.31 -4.58 -19.57
CA GLU A 183 14.39 -4.81 -20.69
C GLU A 183 12.97 -4.55 -20.17
N HIS A 184 12.47 -3.34 -20.39
CA HIS A 184 11.07 -3.04 -20.11
C HIS A 184 10.17 -3.82 -21.06
N ALA A 185 9.14 -4.43 -20.49
CA ALA A 185 8.12 -5.11 -21.28
C ALA A 185 7.49 -4.12 -22.28
N SER A 186 7.45 -4.49 -23.55
CA SER A 186 6.79 -3.68 -24.57
C SER A 186 5.29 -3.56 -24.26
N ILE A 187 4.67 -2.43 -24.60
CA ILE A 187 3.22 -2.24 -24.47
C ILE A 187 2.45 -3.37 -25.19
N SER A 188 2.95 -3.81 -26.35
CA SER A 188 2.36 -4.94 -27.10
C SER A 188 2.45 -6.27 -26.33
N ASP A 189 3.55 -6.48 -25.59
CA ASP A 189 3.71 -7.67 -24.76
C ASP A 189 2.76 -7.62 -23.58
N LEU A 190 2.59 -6.46 -22.95
CA LEU A 190 1.66 -6.26 -21.85
C LEU A 190 0.21 -6.60 -22.29
N PHE A 191 -0.26 -6.09 -23.44
CA PHE A 191 -1.59 -6.40 -23.97
C PHE A 191 -1.75 -7.90 -24.28
N ARG A 192 -0.71 -8.54 -24.82
CA ARG A 192 -0.73 -9.98 -25.09
C ARG A 192 -0.86 -10.78 -23.79
N GLU A 193 -0.10 -10.42 -22.76
CA GLU A 193 -0.14 -11.11 -21.47
C GLU A 193 -1.45 -10.85 -20.72
N VAL A 194 -2.00 -9.63 -20.78
CA VAL A 194 -3.35 -9.33 -20.26
C VAL A 194 -4.39 -10.26 -20.91
N ARG A 195 -4.36 -10.40 -22.25
CA ARG A 195 -5.27 -11.31 -22.95
C ARG A 195 -5.09 -12.78 -22.52
N THR A 196 -3.84 -13.23 -22.37
CA THR A 196 -3.50 -14.58 -21.90
C THR A 196 -4.00 -14.84 -20.50
N MET A 197 -3.86 -13.85 -19.60
CA MET A 197 -4.36 -13.89 -18.22
C MET A 197 -5.88 -14.11 -18.19
N PHE A 198 -6.65 -13.40 -19.03
CA PHE A 198 -8.11 -13.55 -19.08
C PHE A 198 -8.58 -14.94 -19.60
N HIS A 199 -7.73 -15.71 -20.26
CA HIS A 199 -8.03 -17.08 -20.66
C HIS A 199 -7.79 -18.10 -19.53
N SER A 200 -7.02 -17.75 -18.52
CA SER A 200 -6.74 -18.63 -17.37
C SER A 200 -7.73 -18.41 -16.23
N ARG A 201 -8.84 -19.14 -16.22
CA ARG A 201 -9.85 -19.07 -15.13
C ARG A 201 -9.23 -19.26 -13.75
N ARG A 202 -8.19 -20.06 -13.66
CA ARG A 202 -7.49 -20.35 -12.41
C ARG A 202 -6.68 -19.15 -11.92
N LEU A 203 -5.89 -18.53 -12.79
CA LEU A 203 -5.13 -17.33 -12.46
C LEU A 203 -6.06 -16.17 -12.12
N LEU A 204 -7.14 -15.98 -12.88
CA LEU A 204 -8.15 -14.96 -12.58
C LEU A 204 -8.81 -15.15 -11.21
N ALA A 205 -9.17 -16.39 -10.85
CA ALA A 205 -9.75 -16.66 -9.53
C ALA A 205 -8.77 -16.32 -8.40
N LEU A 206 -7.49 -16.64 -8.57
CA LEU A 206 -6.45 -16.28 -7.60
C LEU A 206 -6.27 -14.76 -7.49
N LEU A 207 -6.12 -14.07 -8.62
CA LEU A 207 -5.85 -12.62 -8.65
C LEU A 207 -7.04 -11.81 -8.17
N LEU A 208 -8.27 -12.15 -8.61
CA LEU A 208 -9.47 -11.45 -8.17
C LEU A 208 -9.73 -11.67 -6.67
N GLY A 209 -9.60 -12.91 -6.19
CA GLY A 209 -9.70 -13.19 -4.75
C GLY A 209 -8.65 -12.46 -3.93
N ALA A 210 -7.42 -12.36 -4.44
CA ALA A 210 -6.34 -11.63 -3.79
C ALA A 210 -6.59 -10.11 -3.77
N ALA A 211 -7.08 -9.54 -4.87
CA ALA A 211 -7.42 -8.13 -4.96
C ALA A 211 -8.54 -7.78 -3.98
N LEU A 212 -9.64 -8.56 -3.95
CA LEU A 212 -10.76 -8.32 -3.06
C LEU A 212 -10.37 -8.39 -1.58
N LEU A 213 -9.57 -9.39 -1.18
CA LEU A 213 -9.11 -9.52 0.20
C LEU A 213 -8.10 -8.41 0.57
N GLY A 214 -7.20 -8.06 -0.34
CA GLY A 214 -6.24 -6.96 -0.18
C GLY A 214 -6.95 -5.61 -0.01
N GLU A 215 -7.99 -5.35 -0.81
CA GLU A 215 -8.72 -4.10 -0.75
C GLU A 215 -9.63 -3.98 0.49
N ALA A 216 -10.24 -5.07 0.94
CA ALA A 216 -10.95 -5.07 2.21
C ALA A 216 -10.00 -4.70 3.36
N HIS A 217 -8.79 -5.26 3.37
CA HIS A 217 -7.76 -4.88 4.32
C HIS A 217 -7.36 -3.41 4.16
N GLN A 218 -7.00 -2.95 2.95
CA GLN A 218 -6.52 -1.59 2.70
C GLN A 218 -7.56 -0.53 3.07
N SER A 219 -8.78 -0.63 2.53
CA SER A 219 -9.83 0.34 2.76
C SER A 219 -10.22 0.45 4.24
N ILE A 220 -10.32 -0.69 4.93
CA ILE A 220 -10.71 -0.69 6.34
C ILE A 220 -9.57 -0.23 7.24
N THR A 221 -8.35 -0.76 7.06
CA THR A 221 -7.27 -0.51 8.02
C THR A 221 -6.48 0.78 7.78
N VAL A 222 -6.71 1.47 6.66
CA VAL A 222 -6.04 2.74 6.34
C VAL A 222 -7.00 3.92 6.44
N PHE A 223 -8.26 3.76 5.99
CA PHE A 223 -9.20 4.88 5.88
C PHE A 223 -10.34 4.80 6.89
N LEU A 224 -11.05 3.67 6.95
CA LEU A 224 -12.29 3.56 7.72
C LEU A 224 -12.07 3.34 9.22
N ASN A 225 -10.97 2.70 9.62
CA ASN A 225 -10.66 2.39 11.01
C ASN A 225 -10.59 3.64 11.90
N GLN A 226 -9.99 4.72 11.39
CA GLN A 226 -9.82 5.96 12.15
C GLN A 226 -11.19 6.53 12.56
N VAL A 227 -12.15 6.53 11.62
CA VAL A 227 -13.52 7.00 11.89
C VAL A 227 -14.25 6.08 12.88
N SER A 228 -14.07 4.75 12.75
CA SER A 228 -14.61 3.82 13.75
C SER A 228 -14.07 4.07 15.15
N TYR A 229 -12.79 4.38 15.26
CA TYR A 229 -12.17 4.63 16.56
C TYR A 229 -12.75 5.87 17.23
N VAL A 230 -12.97 6.94 16.48
CA VAL A 230 -13.66 8.13 16.98
C VAL A 230 -15.10 7.83 17.39
N GLN A 231 -15.85 7.03 16.60
CA GLN A 231 -17.24 6.65 16.92
C GLN A 231 -17.35 5.86 18.24
N VAL A 232 -16.35 5.06 18.59
CA VAL A 232 -16.34 4.32 19.87
C VAL A 232 -15.67 5.09 21.00
N GLY A 233 -15.40 6.41 20.81
CA GLY A 233 -14.91 7.33 21.83
C GLY A 233 -13.40 7.29 22.08
N LEU A 234 -12.60 6.81 21.14
CA LEU A 234 -11.15 6.87 21.25
C LEU A 234 -10.64 8.27 20.86
N ASP A 235 -9.71 8.79 21.65
CA ASP A 235 -8.99 10.04 21.40
C ASP A 235 -7.80 9.84 20.44
N ASP A 236 -7.27 10.90 19.87
CA ASP A 236 -6.21 10.88 18.89
C ASP A 236 -4.91 10.27 19.43
N ARG A 237 -4.64 10.43 20.72
CA ARG A 237 -3.51 9.78 21.39
C ARG A 237 -3.65 8.26 21.35
N SER A 238 -4.82 7.74 21.71
CA SER A 238 -5.13 6.31 21.67
C SER A 238 -5.05 5.78 20.24
N ILE A 239 -5.56 6.54 19.26
CA ILE A 239 -5.47 6.19 17.83
C ILE A 239 -4.00 6.10 17.38
N GLY A 240 -3.16 7.04 17.80
CA GLY A 240 -1.72 7.01 17.56
C GLY A 240 -1.03 5.76 18.13
N LEU A 241 -1.34 5.40 19.39
CA LEU A 241 -0.81 4.18 20.01
C LEU A 241 -1.29 2.91 19.33
N ILE A 242 -2.57 2.85 18.99
CA ILE A 242 -3.17 1.73 18.24
C ILE A 242 -2.51 1.59 16.87
N TYR A 243 -2.20 2.71 16.20
CA TYR A 243 -1.50 2.71 14.92
C TYR A 243 -0.12 2.07 15.04
N ILE A 244 0.67 2.39 16.07
CA ILE A 244 1.99 1.80 16.33
C ILE A 244 1.86 0.28 16.50
N VAL A 245 0.93 -0.18 17.35
CA VAL A 245 0.69 -1.61 17.55
C VAL A 245 0.25 -2.27 16.25
N SER A 246 -0.70 -1.66 15.54
CA SER A 246 -1.24 -2.15 14.27
C SER A 246 -0.13 -2.31 13.20
N ALA A 247 0.77 -1.34 13.07
CA ALA A 247 1.91 -1.42 12.17
C ALA A 247 2.88 -2.55 12.54
N SER A 248 3.09 -2.78 13.85
CA SER A 248 3.93 -3.88 14.35
C SER A 248 3.37 -5.26 14.00
N LEU A 249 2.05 -5.39 13.79
CA LEU A 249 1.42 -6.66 13.40
C LEU A 249 1.84 -7.14 12.00
N GLY A 250 2.47 -6.30 11.19
CA GLY A 250 3.14 -6.73 9.96
C GLY A 250 4.16 -7.85 10.15
N ILE A 251 4.72 -8.02 11.38
CA ILE A 251 5.63 -9.12 11.74
C ILE A 251 5.00 -10.50 11.51
N PHE A 252 3.67 -10.61 11.52
CA PHE A 252 2.97 -11.86 11.23
C PHE A 252 3.23 -12.41 9.82
N ALA A 253 3.77 -11.58 8.90
CA ALA A 253 4.26 -12.05 7.60
C ALA A 253 5.35 -13.12 7.74
N LEU A 254 6.17 -13.06 8.79
CA LEU A 254 7.21 -14.07 9.09
C LEU A 254 6.60 -15.44 9.40
N LEU A 255 5.38 -15.48 9.95
CA LEU A 255 4.68 -16.73 10.27
C LEU A 255 3.98 -17.35 9.06
N SER A 256 3.85 -16.64 7.94
CA SER A 256 3.15 -17.11 6.75
C SER A 256 3.66 -18.48 6.26
N SER A 257 4.99 -18.66 6.20
CA SER A 257 5.58 -19.92 5.76
C SER A 257 5.34 -21.06 6.76
N TYR A 258 5.38 -20.79 8.05
CA TYR A 258 5.10 -21.76 9.10
C TYR A 258 3.63 -22.21 9.03
N VAL A 259 2.69 -21.27 9.02
CA VAL A 259 1.25 -21.55 8.96
C VAL A 259 0.90 -22.35 7.69
N SER A 260 1.42 -21.91 6.53
CA SER A 260 1.13 -22.57 5.26
C SER A 260 1.77 -23.97 5.11
N ARG A 261 2.86 -24.26 5.83
CA ARG A 261 3.43 -25.62 5.90
C ARG A 261 2.59 -26.56 6.75
N HIS A 262 2.03 -26.10 7.87
CA HIS A 262 1.26 -26.95 8.79
C HIS A 262 -0.20 -27.16 8.34
N LEU A 263 -0.86 -26.11 7.88
CA LEU A 263 -2.27 -26.18 7.45
C LEU A 263 -2.42 -26.53 5.97
N GLY A 264 -1.36 -26.36 5.18
CA GLY A 264 -1.41 -26.40 3.72
C GLY A 264 -1.89 -25.08 3.10
N PRO A 265 -1.45 -24.78 1.85
CA PRO A 265 -1.77 -23.50 1.18
C PRO A 265 -3.27 -23.25 1.02
N CYS A 266 -4.05 -24.30 0.68
CA CYS A 266 -5.49 -24.20 0.50
C CYS A 266 -6.19 -23.76 1.78
N LYS A 267 -5.99 -24.48 2.87
CA LYS A 267 -6.64 -24.17 4.16
C LYS A 267 -6.21 -22.81 4.68
N THR A 268 -4.94 -22.42 4.48
CA THR A 268 -4.43 -21.09 4.90
C THR A 268 -5.15 -19.97 4.14
N MET A 269 -5.27 -20.05 2.80
CA MET A 269 -5.97 -19.05 2.00
C MET A 269 -7.46 -18.93 2.39
N LEU A 270 -8.12 -20.07 2.56
CA LEU A 270 -9.54 -20.10 2.95
C LEU A 270 -9.74 -19.56 4.39
N ALA A 271 -8.89 -19.96 5.33
CA ALA A 271 -8.98 -19.48 6.71
C ALA A 271 -8.72 -17.96 6.79
N THR A 272 -7.76 -17.43 6.06
CA THR A 272 -7.49 -15.99 6.04
C THR A 272 -8.68 -15.19 5.49
N ALA A 273 -9.29 -15.63 4.39
CA ALA A 273 -10.47 -14.98 3.83
C ALA A 273 -11.68 -15.05 4.78
N LEU A 274 -11.91 -16.21 5.43
CA LEU A 274 -12.99 -16.37 6.39
C LEU A 274 -12.79 -15.51 7.64
N LEU A 275 -11.59 -15.51 8.22
CA LEU A 275 -11.29 -14.67 9.39
C LEU A 275 -11.41 -13.18 9.07
N ALA A 276 -11.01 -12.75 7.87
CA ALA A 276 -11.20 -11.36 7.42
C ALA A 276 -12.70 -11.02 7.31
N ALA A 277 -13.52 -11.91 6.73
CA ALA A 277 -14.97 -11.72 6.65
C ALA A 277 -15.61 -11.61 8.04
N LEU A 278 -15.24 -12.50 8.96
CA LEU A 278 -15.73 -12.46 10.36
C LEU A 278 -15.30 -11.16 11.06
N ALA A 279 -14.05 -10.73 10.89
CA ALA A 279 -13.59 -9.46 11.44
C ALA A 279 -14.38 -8.26 10.91
N CYS A 280 -14.72 -8.25 9.61
CA CYS A 280 -15.56 -7.21 9.01
C CYS A 280 -16.99 -7.24 9.58
N ILE A 281 -17.57 -8.43 9.78
CA ILE A 281 -18.90 -8.58 10.40
C ILE A 281 -18.87 -8.04 11.84
N VAL A 282 -17.90 -8.46 12.66
CA VAL A 282 -17.75 -7.96 14.04
C VAL A 282 -17.58 -6.44 14.05
N LEU A 283 -16.80 -5.90 13.14
CA LEU A 283 -16.56 -4.45 13.02
C LEU A 283 -17.86 -3.71 12.66
N SER A 284 -18.71 -4.28 11.81
CA SER A 284 -20.02 -3.70 11.43
C SER A 284 -20.98 -3.50 12.62
N PHE A 285 -20.88 -4.33 13.63
CA PHE A 285 -21.69 -4.27 14.85
C PHE A 285 -20.89 -3.76 16.07
N SER A 286 -19.69 -3.21 15.85
CA SER A 286 -18.84 -2.78 16.96
C SER A 286 -19.41 -1.55 17.66
N VAL A 287 -19.60 -1.68 18.97
CA VAL A 287 -20.04 -0.60 19.89
C VAL A 287 -19.01 -0.27 20.96
N SER A 288 -17.86 -0.94 20.95
CA SER A 288 -16.80 -0.78 21.91
C SER A 288 -15.42 -0.66 21.27
N ALA A 289 -14.50 0.03 21.94
CA ALA A 289 -13.12 0.15 21.49
C ALA A 289 -12.45 -1.22 21.29
N LEU A 290 -12.73 -2.19 22.19
CA LEU A 290 -12.15 -3.53 22.12
C LEU A 290 -12.55 -4.26 20.83
N THR A 291 -13.84 -4.22 20.44
CA THR A 291 -14.33 -4.88 19.23
C THR A 291 -13.83 -4.16 17.96
N ALA A 292 -13.80 -2.83 17.95
CA ALA A 292 -13.32 -2.05 16.81
C ALA A 292 -11.81 -2.30 16.57
N VAL A 293 -10.98 -2.11 17.59
CA VAL A 293 -9.53 -2.29 17.51
C VAL A 293 -9.15 -3.74 17.25
N GLY A 294 -9.77 -4.67 17.98
CA GLY A 294 -9.53 -6.11 17.83
C GLY A 294 -9.81 -6.61 16.41
N SER A 295 -10.91 -6.18 15.81
CA SER A 295 -11.25 -6.53 14.42
C SER A 295 -10.21 -6.01 13.42
N VAL A 296 -9.76 -4.77 13.57
CA VAL A 296 -8.70 -4.20 12.72
C VAL A 296 -7.37 -4.94 12.91
N PHE A 297 -7.02 -5.32 14.14
CA PHE A 297 -5.83 -6.12 14.40
C PHE A 297 -5.91 -7.50 13.75
N VAL A 298 -7.07 -8.17 13.81
CA VAL A 298 -7.28 -9.44 13.09
C VAL A 298 -7.08 -9.25 11.58
N LEU A 299 -7.66 -8.21 10.98
CA LEU A 299 -7.45 -7.90 9.55
C LEU A 299 -5.97 -7.71 9.20
N ARG A 300 -5.21 -6.98 10.03
CA ARG A 300 -3.77 -6.78 9.84
C ARG A 300 -2.97 -8.08 9.92
N MET A 301 -3.22 -8.91 10.93
CA MET A 301 -2.56 -10.20 11.13
C MET A 301 -2.86 -11.16 9.97
N VAL A 302 -4.12 -11.25 9.60
CA VAL A 302 -4.59 -12.09 8.50
C VAL A 302 -3.92 -11.68 7.19
N HIS A 303 -3.86 -10.39 6.89
CA HIS A 303 -3.21 -9.87 5.69
C HIS A 303 -1.71 -10.17 5.70
N GLY A 304 -1.04 -10.01 6.84
CA GLY A 304 0.37 -10.36 7.00
C GLY A 304 0.67 -11.82 6.65
N ILE A 305 -0.18 -12.76 7.10
CA ILE A 305 -0.04 -14.20 6.77
C ILE A 305 -0.39 -14.47 5.30
N PHE A 306 -1.42 -13.81 4.77
CA PHE A 306 -1.95 -14.01 3.43
C PHE A 306 -0.98 -13.56 2.33
N GLN A 307 -0.45 -12.34 2.42
CA GLN A 307 0.29 -11.68 1.35
C GLN A 307 1.51 -12.47 0.83
N PRO A 308 2.42 -13.01 1.66
CA PRO A 308 3.55 -13.79 1.16
C PRO A 308 3.11 -15.09 0.48
N LEU A 309 2.05 -15.74 0.97
CA LEU A 309 1.51 -16.95 0.37
C LEU A 309 0.88 -16.67 -0.99
N GLN A 310 0.10 -15.58 -1.11
CA GLN A 310 -0.48 -15.11 -2.36
C GLN A 310 0.61 -14.85 -3.41
N MET A 311 1.65 -14.09 -3.06
CA MET A 311 2.77 -13.81 -3.97
C MET A 311 3.46 -15.10 -4.45
N LYS A 312 3.66 -16.07 -3.55
CA LYS A 312 4.23 -17.38 -3.90
C LYS A 312 3.35 -18.13 -4.89
N LEU A 313 2.03 -18.18 -4.66
CA LEU A 313 1.09 -18.88 -5.54
C LEU A 313 0.97 -18.19 -6.90
N GLN A 314 0.87 -16.87 -6.92
CA GLN A 314 0.87 -16.07 -8.15
C GLN A 314 2.12 -16.33 -8.98
N ASN A 315 3.30 -16.29 -8.37
CA ASN A 315 4.56 -16.57 -9.05
C ASN A 315 4.66 -18.01 -9.58
N LYS A 316 4.00 -18.98 -8.94
CA LYS A 316 3.95 -20.37 -9.39
C LYS A 316 3.05 -20.56 -10.62
N GLU A 317 1.97 -19.77 -10.72
CA GLU A 317 1.03 -19.81 -11.85
C GLU A 317 1.60 -19.18 -13.13
N ILE A 318 2.49 -18.19 -13.00
CA ILE A 318 3.10 -17.47 -14.12
C ILE A 318 4.19 -18.34 -14.72
N LYS A 319 3.87 -18.97 -15.85
CA LYS A 319 4.75 -19.89 -16.60
C LYS A 319 5.09 -19.36 -17.99
N THR A 320 5.10 -18.05 -18.20
CA THR A 320 5.39 -17.44 -19.49
C THR A 320 6.86 -17.04 -19.59
N ASP A 321 7.39 -17.00 -20.82
CA ASP A 321 8.74 -16.52 -21.10
C ASP A 321 8.86 -15.01 -20.78
N ASN A 322 7.75 -14.26 -20.90
CA ASN A 322 7.67 -12.84 -20.55
C ASN A 322 7.05 -12.64 -19.16
N ARG A 323 7.76 -13.13 -18.14
CA ARG A 323 7.31 -13.09 -16.73
C ARG A 323 7.06 -11.67 -16.21
N ALA A 324 7.90 -10.71 -16.59
CA ALA A 324 7.76 -9.32 -16.16
C ALA A 324 6.44 -8.70 -16.65
N ALA A 325 6.12 -8.85 -17.94
CA ALA A 325 4.87 -8.37 -18.51
C ALA A 325 3.64 -9.03 -17.86
N MET A 326 3.70 -10.31 -17.53
CA MET A 326 2.59 -10.99 -16.85
C MET A 326 2.41 -10.51 -15.41
N LEU A 327 3.48 -10.23 -14.69
CA LEU A 327 3.41 -9.65 -13.34
C LEU A 327 2.82 -8.24 -13.38
N SER A 328 3.23 -7.40 -14.33
CA SER A 328 2.64 -6.07 -14.54
C SER A 328 1.16 -6.16 -14.93
N ALA A 329 0.79 -7.09 -15.83
CA ALA A 329 -0.62 -7.33 -16.18
C ALA A 329 -1.46 -7.74 -14.96
N ALA A 330 -0.92 -8.59 -14.09
CA ALA A 330 -1.58 -9.00 -12.86
C ALA A 330 -1.73 -7.83 -11.88
N ALA A 331 -0.71 -6.99 -11.74
CA ALA A 331 -0.78 -5.78 -10.92
C ALA A 331 -1.86 -4.81 -11.42
N LEU A 332 -1.87 -4.51 -12.72
CA LEU A 332 -2.89 -3.66 -13.35
C LEU A 332 -4.32 -4.18 -13.12
N PHE A 333 -4.51 -5.49 -13.22
CA PHE A 333 -5.82 -6.11 -12.95
C PHE A 333 -6.24 -5.95 -11.48
N MET A 334 -5.29 -6.15 -10.54
CA MET A 334 -5.55 -5.98 -9.11
C MET A 334 -5.84 -4.51 -8.77
N GLU A 335 -5.09 -3.56 -9.31
CA GLU A 335 -5.31 -2.12 -9.12
C GLU A 335 -6.63 -1.65 -9.74
N GLY A 336 -7.01 -2.17 -10.92
CA GLY A 336 -8.32 -1.91 -11.51
C GLY A 336 -9.47 -2.40 -10.61
N THR A 337 -9.31 -3.55 -9.96
CA THR A 337 -10.25 -4.06 -8.96
C THR A 337 -10.28 -3.14 -7.72
N ALA A 338 -9.12 -2.65 -7.28
CA ALA A 338 -8.98 -1.73 -6.17
C ALA A 338 -9.76 -0.42 -6.39
N ILE A 339 -9.65 0.16 -7.58
CA ILE A 339 -10.38 1.39 -7.93
C ILE A 339 -11.90 1.21 -7.72
N MET A 340 -12.45 0.11 -8.24
CA MET A 340 -13.89 -0.16 -8.15
C MET A 340 -14.33 -0.42 -6.70
N THR A 341 -13.58 -1.23 -5.96
CA THR A 341 -13.90 -1.56 -4.57
C THR A 341 -13.77 -0.35 -3.64
N ASN A 342 -12.77 0.51 -3.82
CA ASN A 342 -12.60 1.75 -3.07
C ASN A 342 -13.79 2.70 -3.25
N LEU A 343 -14.26 2.89 -4.49
CA LEU A 343 -15.44 3.71 -4.76
C LEU A 343 -16.68 3.14 -4.07
N CYS A 344 -16.86 1.79 -4.07
CA CYS A 344 -17.96 1.15 -3.37
C CYS A 344 -17.87 1.36 -1.85
N PHE A 345 -16.70 1.19 -1.24
CA PHE A 345 -16.47 1.46 0.18
C PHE A 345 -16.85 2.90 0.55
N GLY A 346 -16.37 3.85 -0.23
CA GLY A 346 -16.66 5.27 -0.01
C GLY A 346 -18.14 5.60 -0.19
N TRP A 347 -18.79 5.07 -1.22
CA TRP A 347 -20.23 5.31 -1.43
C TRP A 347 -21.07 4.73 -0.30
N LEU A 348 -20.80 3.50 0.12
CA LEU A 348 -21.51 2.86 1.23
C LEU A 348 -21.27 3.56 2.56
N SER A 349 -20.09 4.17 2.77
CA SER A 349 -19.80 4.93 3.99
C SER A 349 -20.67 6.18 4.14
N GLN A 350 -21.22 6.70 3.06
CA GLN A 350 -22.21 7.81 3.12
C GLN A 350 -23.57 7.35 3.65
N VAL A 351 -23.94 6.08 3.43
CA VAL A 351 -25.17 5.49 3.95
C VAL A 351 -24.99 5.17 5.42
N ALA A 352 -24.00 4.35 5.72
CA ALA A 352 -23.61 4.00 7.09
C ALA A 352 -22.21 3.37 7.06
N LEU A 353 -21.40 3.62 8.08
CA LEU A 353 -20.08 2.99 8.20
C LEU A 353 -20.20 1.46 8.33
N SER A 354 -21.25 0.98 9.01
CA SER A 354 -21.58 -0.46 9.10
C SER A 354 -21.85 -1.09 7.73
N ALA A 355 -22.47 -0.36 6.79
CA ALA A 355 -22.71 -0.87 5.43
C ALA A 355 -21.38 -1.09 4.68
N SER A 356 -20.40 -0.20 4.85
CA SER A 356 -19.06 -0.40 4.30
C SER A 356 -18.38 -1.65 4.85
N TYR A 357 -18.50 -1.92 6.16
CA TYR A 357 -17.93 -3.14 6.75
C TYR A 357 -18.65 -4.41 6.31
N MET A 358 -19.98 -4.37 6.14
CA MET A 358 -20.72 -5.49 5.56
C MET A 358 -20.32 -5.75 4.10
N PHE A 359 -20.06 -4.71 3.32
CA PHE A 359 -19.48 -4.87 2.00
C PHE A 359 -18.08 -5.51 2.07
N GLY A 360 -17.24 -5.08 3.03
CA GLY A 360 -15.95 -5.72 3.31
C GLY A 360 -16.09 -7.22 3.61
N ALA A 361 -17.08 -7.61 4.42
CA ALA A 361 -17.39 -9.00 4.67
C ALA A 361 -17.81 -9.75 3.40
N ALA A 362 -18.66 -9.15 2.57
CA ALA A 362 -19.14 -9.76 1.32
C ALA A 362 -18.00 -10.00 0.32
N ILE A 363 -17.08 -9.03 0.14
CA ILE A 363 -15.94 -9.23 -0.76
C ILE A 363 -14.91 -10.23 -0.21
N CYS A 364 -14.71 -10.29 1.12
CA CYS A 364 -13.89 -11.35 1.74
C CYS A 364 -14.52 -12.75 1.56
N MET A 365 -15.84 -12.88 1.66
CA MET A 365 -16.53 -14.13 1.35
C MET A 365 -16.45 -14.48 -0.14
N SER A 366 -16.53 -13.50 -1.02
CA SER A 366 -16.29 -13.69 -2.46
C SER A 366 -14.85 -14.18 -2.72
N ALA A 367 -13.86 -13.61 -2.04
CA ALA A 367 -12.48 -14.08 -2.08
C ALA A 367 -12.34 -15.54 -1.59
N PHE A 368 -13.04 -15.91 -0.51
CA PHE A 368 -13.10 -17.29 -0.02
C PHE A 368 -13.59 -18.27 -1.10
N ILE A 369 -14.70 -17.92 -1.77
CA ILE A 369 -15.26 -18.74 -2.86
C ILE A 369 -14.27 -18.83 -4.03
N LEU A 370 -13.64 -17.71 -4.43
CA LEU A 370 -12.67 -17.67 -5.51
C LEU A 370 -11.43 -18.52 -5.21
N PHE A 371 -10.94 -18.51 -3.96
CA PHE A 371 -9.83 -19.36 -3.55
C PHE A 371 -10.24 -20.85 -3.54
N ALA A 372 -11.45 -21.18 -3.12
CA ALA A 372 -11.96 -22.55 -3.22
C ALA A 372 -11.99 -23.02 -4.69
N VAL A 373 -12.51 -22.20 -5.60
CA VAL A 373 -12.50 -22.46 -7.04
C VAL A 373 -11.08 -22.64 -7.57
N TYR A 374 -10.15 -21.77 -7.19
CA TYR A 374 -8.74 -21.87 -7.58
C TYR A 374 -8.14 -23.23 -7.19
N PHE A 375 -8.36 -23.72 -5.98
CA PHE A 375 -7.79 -24.98 -5.53
C PHE A 375 -8.52 -26.20 -6.12
N ILE A 376 -9.83 -26.13 -6.38
CA ILE A 376 -10.58 -27.18 -7.10
C ILE A 376 -10.03 -27.35 -8.53
N LEU A 377 -9.79 -26.23 -9.23
CA LEU A 377 -9.19 -26.24 -10.57
C LEU A 377 -7.71 -26.70 -10.54
N HIS A 378 -7.01 -26.52 -9.41
CA HIS A 378 -5.65 -27.02 -9.21
C HIS A 378 -5.63 -28.56 -9.11
N GLY A 379 -6.51 -29.14 -8.33
CA GLY A 379 -6.57 -30.58 -8.11
C GLY A 379 -7.03 -31.40 -9.32
N LYS A 380 -7.70 -30.78 -10.30
CA LYS A 380 -8.10 -31.44 -11.56
C LYS A 380 -6.98 -31.55 -12.60
N ASN A 381 -5.89 -30.76 -12.43
CA ASN A 381 -4.76 -30.70 -13.37
C ASN A 381 -3.44 -31.23 -12.77
N ALA A 382 -3.46 -31.77 -11.55
CA ALA A 382 -2.37 -32.47 -10.88
C ALA A 382 -2.62 -33.98 -10.87
#